data_7ca69cbe03003ec22553bf4c06921603
#
_entry.id   7ca69cbe03003ec22553bf4c06921603
#
_cell.length_a   1.000
_cell.length_b   1.000
_cell.length_c   1.000
_cell.angle_alpha   90.00
_cell.angle_beta   90.00
_cell.angle_gamma   90.00
#
_symmetry.space_group_name_H-M   'P 1'
#
loop_
_entity.id
_entity.type
_entity.pdbx_description
1 polymer ?
#
loop_
_entity_poly.entity_id
_entity_poly.type
_entity_poly.pdbx_seq_one_letter_code
_entity_poly.pdbx_strand_id
1 'polypeptide(L)'
;VVGPNKKTSHLQGKSIVTLFYENSTRTRLSFELASKYMSAVAANIAASSSSVKKGETLIDTAQTIDSMGTDVIIMRHPMSGAPHIMAQHVRSSVINAGDGTNEHPTQGLLDMLTIQEKKGGFEGLKVAIVGDVVHSRVARSDVFGLTRMGARVVLAGPPTLLPAPGCELPGAEYAPTVEEAVEDADVVMALRIQLERQKKGLFPSVREYARFFEIDPKMLSLAKPDAFVMHPGPINRGVEIFSYVANSDRSVINEQVTNGVAVRMALLYLLTRRDV
;
A
#
# COMPACT_ATOMS: atom_id res chain seq x y z
N VAL A 1 17.44 5.22 -6.81
CA VAL A 1 16.36 6.21 -7.06
C VAL A 1 16.82 7.64 -6.75
N VAL A 2 17.63 7.83 -5.73
CA VAL A 2 18.03 9.16 -5.23
C VAL A 2 19.33 9.68 -5.89
N GLY A 3 20.09 8.83 -6.58
CA GLY A 3 21.36 9.21 -7.20
C GLY A 3 21.21 10.07 -8.47
N PRO A 4 22.29 10.69 -8.95
CA PRO A 4 22.29 11.52 -10.17
C PRO A 4 21.94 10.73 -11.42
N ASN A 5 22.23 9.44 -11.45
CA ASN A 5 21.93 8.52 -12.56
C ASN A 5 20.83 7.55 -12.14
N LYS A 6 19.57 7.87 -12.49
CA LYS A 6 18.41 7.04 -12.19
C LYS A 6 18.12 5.99 -13.28
N LYS A 7 18.65 6.18 -14.48
CA LYS A 7 18.36 5.35 -15.65
C LYS A 7 19.30 4.15 -15.74
N THR A 8 18.69 2.98 -15.99
CA THR A 8 19.40 1.72 -16.27
C THR A 8 18.81 1.07 -17.51
N SER A 9 19.54 0.15 -18.15
CA SER A 9 19.08 -0.58 -19.34
C SER A 9 18.50 -1.97 -19.03
N HIS A 10 18.23 -2.28 -17.74
CA HIS A 10 17.88 -3.64 -17.32
C HIS A 10 16.58 -4.18 -17.93
N LEU A 11 15.64 -3.30 -18.31
CA LEU A 11 14.37 -3.69 -18.94
C LEU A 11 14.25 -3.17 -20.38
N GLN A 12 15.36 -2.91 -21.03
CA GLN A 12 15.36 -2.52 -22.44
C GLN A 12 14.72 -3.66 -23.28
N GLY A 13 13.76 -3.30 -24.13
CA GLY A 13 13.01 -4.26 -24.93
C GLY A 13 11.82 -4.92 -24.22
N LYS A 14 11.61 -4.65 -22.93
CA LYS A 14 10.46 -5.14 -22.16
C LYS A 14 9.29 -4.15 -22.24
N SER A 15 8.08 -4.71 -22.29
CA SER A 15 6.82 -3.95 -22.36
C SER A 15 6.01 -4.12 -21.07
N ILE A 16 5.58 -2.99 -20.50
CA ILE A 16 4.85 -2.93 -19.23
C ILE A 16 3.55 -2.15 -19.45
N VAL A 17 2.44 -2.76 -19.09
CA VAL A 17 1.12 -2.13 -19.21
C VAL A 17 0.52 -1.90 -17.82
N THR A 18 0.11 -0.67 -17.53
CA THR A 18 -0.70 -0.37 -16.34
C THR A 18 -2.18 -0.33 -16.72
N LEU A 19 -2.98 -1.12 -16.02
CA LEU A 19 -4.42 -1.26 -16.20
C LEU A 19 -5.14 -0.89 -14.91
N PHE A 20 -5.58 0.37 -14.80
CA PHE A 20 -6.17 0.90 -13.57
C PHE A 20 -7.66 1.17 -13.73
N TYR A 21 -8.47 0.44 -12.97
CA TYR A 21 -9.92 0.62 -12.86
C TYR A 21 -10.32 1.58 -11.72
N GLU A 22 -9.38 1.89 -10.83
CA GLU A 22 -9.54 2.91 -9.78
C GLU A 22 -8.52 4.03 -9.95
N ASN A 23 -8.90 5.24 -9.55
CA ASN A 23 -7.98 6.38 -9.54
C ASN A 23 -6.83 6.17 -8.53
N SER A 24 -5.61 6.34 -9.00
CA SER A 24 -4.42 6.33 -8.16
C SER A 24 -3.27 7.07 -8.81
N THR A 25 -3.06 8.32 -8.41
CA THR A 25 -1.98 9.14 -8.95
C THR A 25 -0.60 8.60 -8.52
N ARG A 26 -0.41 8.37 -7.23
CA ARG A 26 0.89 7.93 -6.69
C ARG A 26 1.33 6.57 -7.20
N THR A 27 0.48 5.55 -7.06
CA THR A 27 0.84 4.19 -7.46
C THR A 27 1.12 4.12 -8.96
N ARG A 28 0.26 4.74 -9.79
CA ARG A 28 0.46 4.78 -11.24
C ARG A 28 1.75 5.50 -11.62
N LEU A 29 1.97 6.70 -11.11
CA LEU A 29 3.18 7.49 -11.40
C LEU A 29 4.44 6.75 -10.94
N SER A 30 4.41 6.11 -9.79
CA SER A 30 5.54 5.35 -9.25
C SER A 30 5.92 4.16 -10.14
N PHE A 31 4.94 3.41 -10.67
CA PHE A 31 5.21 2.33 -11.63
C PHE A 31 5.68 2.87 -12.98
N GLU A 32 5.11 3.98 -13.44
CA GLU A 32 5.54 4.64 -14.68
C GLU A 32 7.00 5.11 -14.59
N LEU A 33 7.38 5.74 -13.47
CA LEU A 33 8.76 6.13 -13.22
C LEU A 33 9.69 4.92 -13.11
N ALA A 34 9.29 3.88 -12.37
CA ALA A 34 10.06 2.65 -12.24
C ALA A 34 10.34 2.02 -13.62
N SER A 35 9.33 1.92 -14.48
CA SER A 35 9.47 1.39 -15.84
C SER A 35 10.42 2.24 -16.69
N LYS A 36 10.26 3.57 -16.66
CA LYS A 36 11.10 4.51 -17.43
C LYS A 36 12.55 4.54 -16.94
N TYR A 37 12.77 4.46 -15.61
CA TYR A 37 14.12 4.40 -15.06
C TYR A 37 14.86 3.12 -15.46
N MET A 38 14.14 2.04 -15.73
CA MET A 38 14.72 0.79 -16.16
C MET A 38 14.73 0.60 -17.68
N SER A 39 14.37 1.65 -18.46
CA SER A 39 14.32 1.66 -19.93
C SER A 39 13.30 0.69 -20.56
N ALA A 40 12.22 0.36 -19.82
CA ALA A 40 11.11 -0.38 -20.37
C ALA A 40 10.18 0.53 -21.20
N VAL A 41 9.46 -0.07 -22.15
CA VAL A 41 8.32 0.56 -22.82
C VAL A 41 7.12 0.49 -21.88
N ALA A 42 6.55 1.64 -21.51
CA ALA A 42 5.42 1.70 -20.59
C ALA A 42 4.18 2.26 -21.31
N ALA A 43 3.07 1.53 -21.25
CA ALA A 43 1.77 1.97 -21.72
C ALA A 43 0.77 2.05 -20.55
N ASN A 44 -0.10 3.07 -20.59
CA ASN A 44 -1.14 3.27 -19.58
C ASN A 44 -2.52 3.09 -20.19
N ILE A 45 -3.33 2.23 -19.60
CA ILE A 45 -4.74 2.06 -19.94
C ILE A 45 -5.59 2.52 -18.74
N ALA A 46 -6.37 3.56 -18.94
CA ALA A 46 -7.38 3.98 -17.97
C ALA A 46 -8.72 3.33 -18.34
N ALA A 47 -9.28 2.56 -17.43
CA ALA A 47 -10.55 1.85 -17.67
C ALA A 47 -11.72 2.80 -18.00
N SER A 48 -11.67 4.05 -17.53
CA SER A 48 -12.68 5.08 -17.86
C SER A 48 -12.75 5.46 -19.34
N SER A 49 -11.69 5.18 -20.11
CA SER A 49 -11.57 5.49 -21.54
C SER A 49 -11.44 4.26 -22.44
N SER A 50 -11.55 3.05 -21.88
CA SER A 50 -11.29 1.79 -22.59
C SER A 50 -12.58 1.09 -23.04
N SER A 51 -12.41 0.04 -23.86
CA SER A 51 -13.45 -0.88 -24.36
C SER A 51 -14.26 -1.58 -23.27
N VAL A 52 -13.82 -1.54 -22.01
CA VAL A 52 -14.59 -2.00 -20.84
C VAL A 52 -15.99 -1.37 -20.81
N LYS A 53 -16.15 -0.12 -21.26
CA LYS A 53 -17.47 0.53 -21.43
C LYS A 53 -18.35 -0.12 -22.50
N LYS A 54 -17.76 -0.94 -23.38
CA LYS A 54 -18.46 -1.65 -24.45
C LYS A 54 -18.88 -3.06 -24.07
N GLY A 55 -18.72 -3.46 -22.79
CA GLY A 55 -19.10 -4.79 -22.29
C GLY A 55 -18.00 -5.85 -22.40
N GLU A 56 -16.76 -5.46 -22.71
CA GLU A 56 -15.60 -6.37 -22.69
C GLU A 56 -15.34 -6.89 -21.28
N THR A 57 -15.14 -8.20 -21.14
CA THR A 57 -14.84 -8.80 -19.82
C THR A 57 -13.41 -8.51 -19.39
N LEU A 58 -13.14 -8.67 -18.09
CA LEU A 58 -11.79 -8.55 -17.54
C LEU A 58 -10.81 -9.51 -18.22
N ILE A 59 -11.26 -10.73 -18.51
CA ILE A 59 -10.45 -11.79 -19.14
C ILE A 59 -10.14 -11.43 -20.59
N ASP A 60 -11.13 -10.97 -21.36
CA ASP A 60 -10.93 -10.56 -22.75
C ASP A 60 -9.95 -9.39 -22.84
N THR A 61 -10.08 -8.39 -21.98
CA THR A 61 -9.13 -7.27 -21.89
C THR A 61 -7.72 -7.76 -21.56
N ALA A 62 -7.59 -8.69 -20.61
CA ALA A 62 -6.30 -9.27 -20.22
C ALA A 62 -5.64 -10.02 -21.39
N GLN A 63 -6.38 -10.88 -22.07
CA GLN A 63 -5.89 -11.68 -23.21
C GLN A 63 -5.52 -10.79 -24.40
N THR A 64 -6.27 -9.72 -24.62
CA THR A 64 -5.96 -8.72 -25.66
C THR A 64 -4.63 -8.06 -25.38
N ILE A 65 -4.38 -7.61 -24.14
CA ILE A 65 -3.11 -6.99 -23.73
C ILE A 65 -1.96 -8.01 -23.82
N ASP A 66 -2.18 -9.23 -23.34
CA ASP A 66 -1.18 -10.32 -23.40
C ASP A 66 -0.78 -10.66 -24.84
N SER A 67 -1.77 -10.69 -25.76
CA SER A 67 -1.55 -10.96 -27.20
C SER A 67 -0.75 -9.88 -27.91
N MET A 68 -0.67 -8.67 -27.36
CA MET A 68 0.18 -7.58 -27.86
C MET A 68 1.66 -7.75 -27.46
N GLY A 69 2.05 -8.85 -26.79
CA GLY A 69 3.42 -9.12 -26.38
C GLY A 69 3.85 -8.37 -25.12
N THR A 70 2.91 -8.13 -24.19
CA THR A 70 3.19 -7.49 -22.90
C THR A 70 3.97 -8.45 -22.00
N ASP A 71 5.04 -7.99 -21.35
CA ASP A 71 5.79 -8.78 -20.37
C ASP A 71 5.17 -8.70 -18.96
N VAL A 72 4.70 -7.51 -18.57
CA VAL A 72 4.11 -7.29 -17.22
C VAL A 72 2.84 -6.45 -17.32
N ILE A 73 1.77 -6.93 -16.68
CA ILE A 73 0.52 -6.19 -16.50
C ILE A 73 0.42 -5.75 -15.03
N ILE A 74 0.33 -4.46 -14.78
CA ILE A 74 0.15 -3.87 -13.45
C ILE A 74 -1.30 -3.50 -13.29
N MET A 75 -2.02 -4.24 -12.44
CA MET A 75 -3.45 -4.11 -12.31
C MET A 75 -3.87 -3.48 -10.99
N ARG A 76 -4.79 -2.50 -11.05
CA ARG A 76 -5.53 -2.00 -9.89
C ARG A 76 -7.02 -2.09 -10.14
N HIS A 77 -7.77 -2.74 -9.24
CA HIS A 77 -9.18 -3.04 -9.46
C HIS A 77 -10.02 -2.83 -8.19
N PRO A 78 -11.30 -2.38 -8.29
CA PRO A 78 -12.19 -2.28 -7.14
C PRO A 78 -12.66 -3.63 -6.59
N MET A 79 -12.57 -4.70 -7.37
CA MET A 79 -12.97 -6.05 -6.97
C MET A 79 -11.78 -6.83 -6.41
N SER A 80 -11.92 -7.36 -5.20
CA SER A 80 -10.96 -8.25 -4.56
C SER A 80 -10.75 -9.52 -5.39
N GLY A 81 -9.48 -9.95 -5.56
CA GLY A 81 -9.11 -11.14 -6.33
C GLY A 81 -8.99 -10.94 -7.85
N ALA A 82 -9.39 -9.79 -8.41
CA ALA A 82 -9.33 -9.54 -9.84
C ALA A 82 -7.92 -9.72 -10.47
N PRO A 83 -6.82 -9.24 -9.85
CA PRO A 83 -5.48 -9.51 -10.37
C PRO A 83 -5.11 -11.00 -10.35
N HIS A 84 -5.59 -11.74 -9.37
CA HIS A 84 -5.36 -13.18 -9.28
C HIS A 84 -6.08 -13.95 -10.40
N ILE A 85 -7.35 -13.59 -10.66
CA ILE A 85 -8.10 -14.16 -11.80
C ILE A 85 -7.39 -13.84 -13.11
N MET A 86 -6.95 -12.59 -13.31
CA MET A 86 -6.21 -12.19 -14.52
C MET A 86 -4.96 -13.05 -14.71
N ALA A 87 -4.16 -13.26 -13.67
CA ALA A 87 -2.92 -14.02 -13.73
C ALA A 87 -3.09 -15.47 -14.16
N GLN A 88 -4.30 -16.04 -14.00
CA GLN A 88 -4.62 -17.41 -14.46
C GLN A 88 -4.92 -17.50 -15.97
N HIS A 89 -5.09 -16.36 -16.66
CA HIS A 89 -5.56 -16.32 -18.04
C HIS A 89 -4.57 -15.65 -19.01
N VAL A 90 -3.40 -15.21 -18.53
CA VAL A 90 -2.37 -14.55 -19.31
C VAL A 90 -0.99 -15.16 -19.04
N ARG A 91 -0.07 -15.01 -20.00
CA ARG A 91 1.34 -15.41 -19.85
C ARG A 91 2.17 -14.30 -19.20
N SER A 92 1.77 -13.05 -19.43
CA SER A 92 2.36 -11.87 -18.79
C SER A 92 2.40 -12.02 -17.29
N SER A 93 3.45 -11.54 -16.64
CA SER A 93 3.47 -11.41 -15.18
C SER A 93 2.44 -10.37 -14.73
N VAL A 94 1.62 -10.69 -13.70
CA VAL A 94 0.62 -9.76 -13.19
C VAL A 94 1.05 -9.23 -11.82
N ILE A 95 1.10 -7.89 -11.69
CA ILE A 95 1.36 -7.21 -10.40
C ILE A 95 0.05 -6.63 -9.87
N ASN A 96 -0.32 -7.03 -8.65
CA ASN A 96 -1.43 -6.42 -7.92
C ASN A 96 -1.02 -5.04 -7.38
N ALA A 97 -1.57 -3.97 -7.94
CA ALA A 97 -1.38 -2.58 -7.51
C ALA A 97 -2.51 -2.09 -6.58
N GLY A 98 -3.24 -3.02 -6.00
CA GLY A 98 -4.35 -2.81 -5.07
C GLY A 98 -5.68 -3.31 -5.61
N ASP A 99 -6.33 -4.25 -4.90
CA ASP A 99 -7.59 -4.85 -5.28
C ASP A 99 -8.64 -4.78 -4.15
N GLY A 100 -9.69 -4.02 -4.36
CA GLY A 100 -10.80 -3.86 -3.41
C GLY A 100 -10.33 -3.49 -2.01
N THR A 101 -10.80 -4.23 -1.03
CA THR A 101 -10.34 -4.21 0.38
C THR A 101 -9.37 -5.35 0.69
N ASN A 102 -8.98 -6.14 -0.31
CA ASN A 102 -8.18 -7.35 -0.14
C ASN A 102 -6.71 -7.01 0.13
N GLU A 103 -5.91 -6.65 -0.88
CA GLU A 103 -4.48 -6.41 -0.70
C GLU A 103 -3.91 -5.26 -1.55
N HIS A 104 -2.77 -4.73 -1.09
CA HIS A 104 -1.88 -3.84 -1.83
C HIS A 104 -0.42 -4.29 -1.61
N PRO A 105 0.01 -5.43 -2.20
CA PRO A 105 1.27 -6.06 -1.87
C PRO A 105 2.49 -5.14 -2.05
N THR A 106 2.49 -4.32 -3.11
CA THR A 106 3.61 -3.39 -3.35
C THR A 106 3.68 -2.24 -2.36
N GLN A 107 2.58 -1.94 -1.65
CA GLN A 107 2.60 -1.01 -0.53
C GLN A 107 3.20 -1.70 0.69
N GLY A 108 2.73 -2.89 1.06
CA GLY A 108 3.32 -3.64 2.17
C GLY A 108 4.83 -3.85 1.99
N LEU A 109 5.28 -4.17 0.78
CA LEU A 109 6.70 -4.33 0.48
C LEU A 109 7.51 -3.04 0.66
N LEU A 110 7.00 -1.88 0.23
CA LEU A 110 7.70 -0.61 0.44
C LEU A 110 7.69 -0.18 1.90
N ASP A 111 6.62 -0.49 2.64
CA ASP A 111 6.51 -0.22 4.07
C ASP A 111 7.53 -1.08 4.84
N MET A 112 7.64 -2.37 4.50
CA MET A 112 8.66 -3.26 5.04
C MET A 112 10.07 -2.79 4.69
N LEU A 113 10.36 -2.37 3.44
CA LEU A 113 11.66 -1.82 3.08
C LEU A 113 12.01 -0.60 3.92
N THR A 114 11.06 0.29 4.14
CA THR A 114 11.25 1.50 4.95
C THR A 114 11.58 1.15 6.41
N ILE A 115 10.87 0.18 6.99
CA ILE A 115 11.15 -0.33 8.34
C ILE A 115 12.53 -1.00 8.40
N GLN A 116 12.86 -1.83 7.42
CA GLN A 116 14.17 -2.49 7.32
C GLN A 116 15.32 -1.48 7.28
N GLU A 117 15.19 -0.40 6.52
CA GLU A 117 16.22 0.65 6.42
C GLU A 117 16.39 1.43 7.73
N LYS A 118 15.30 1.63 8.49
CA LYS A 118 15.33 2.42 9.74
C LYS A 118 15.71 1.58 10.98
N LYS A 119 15.27 0.33 11.04
CA LYS A 119 15.42 -0.55 12.22
C LYS A 119 16.42 -1.70 12.02
N GLY A 120 16.84 -1.96 10.80
CA GLY A 120 17.79 -3.05 10.48
C GLY A 120 17.19 -4.45 10.47
N GLY A 121 15.94 -4.64 10.89
CA GLY A 121 15.23 -5.91 10.94
C GLY A 121 13.78 -5.76 11.37
N PHE A 122 13.13 -6.91 11.65
CA PHE A 122 11.70 -6.94 12.02
C PHE A 122 11.48 -7.67 13.35
N GLU A 123 12.34 -8.62 13.68
CA GLU A 123 12.19 -9.49 14.85
C GLU A 123 12.03 -8.68 16.14
N GLY A 124 10.94 -8.92 16.85
CA GLY A 124 10.62 -8.25 18.10
C GLY A 124 10.21 -6.79 18.01
N LEU A 125 10.14 -6.18 16.81
CA LEU A 125 9.59 -4.82 16.67
C LEU A 125 8.09 -4.82 16.97
N LYS A 126 7.62 -3.81 17.72
CA LYS A 126 6.19 -3.50 17.87
C LYS A 126 5.79 -2.46 16.82
N VAL A 127 4.88 -2.84 15.94
CA VAL A 127 4.30 -1.98 14.91
C VAL A 127 2.84 -1.70 15.24
N ALA A 128 2.52 -0.46 15.61
CA ALA A 128 1.15 -0.01 15.83
C ALA A 128 0.53 0.48 14.51
N ILE A 129 -0.59 -0.08 14.10
CA ILE A 129 -1.35 0.36 12.93
C ILE A 129 -2.71 0.88 13.41
N VAL A 130 -2.96 2.17 13.19
CA VAL A 130 -4.12 2.87 13.76
C VAL A 130 -5.05 3.38 12.67
N GLY A 131 -6.35 3.08 12.81
CA GLY A 131 -7.41 3.67 11.97
C GLY A 131 -8.41 2.68 11.40
N ASP A 132 -8.77 2.86 10.12
CA ASP A 132 -9.75 2.04 9.40
C ASP A 132 -9.12 0.74 8.90
N VAL A 133 -9.08 -0.28 9.73
CA VAL A 133 -8.47 -1.58 9.43
C VAL A 133 -9.33 -2.38 8.45
N VAL A 134 -10.67 -2.40 8.66
CA VAL A 134 -11.60 -3.23 7.85
C VAL A 134 -11.56 -2.89 6.37
N HIS A 135 -11.47 -1.61 6.03
CA HIS A 135 -11.48 -1.15 4.64
C HIS A 135 -10.07 -0.93 4.08
N SER A 136 -9.02 -1.19 4.89
CA SER A 136 -7.64 -0.95 4.49
C SER A 136 -6.97 -2.20 3.94
N ARG A 137 -6.88 -2.29 2.60
CA ARG A 137 -6.04 -3.29 1.94
C ARG A 137 -4.55 -3.15 2.27
N VAL A 138 -4.13 -1.95 2.73
CA VAL A 138 -2.75 -1.71 3.18
C VAL A 138 -2.53 -2.40 4.52
N ALA A 139 -3.40 -2.19 5.50
CA ALA A 139 -3.31 -2.88 6.80
C ALA A 139 -3.23 -4.41 6.65
N ARG A 140 -4.02 -5.00 5.73
CA ARG A 140 -3.95 -6.44 5.46
C ARG A 140 -2.58 -6.87 4.95
N SER A 141 -2.06 -6.20 3.92
CA SER A 141 -0.74 -6.52 3.36
C SER A 141 0.39 -6.33 4.38
N ASP A 142 0.31 -5.28 5.21
CA ASP A 142 1.31 -5.01 6.25
C ASP A 142 1.25 -6.05 7.36
N VAL A 143 0.06 -6.40 7.85
CA VAL A 143 -0.09 -7.47 8.84
C VAL A 143 0.52 -8.77 8.34
N PHE A 144 0.17 -9.20 7.12
CA PHE A 144 0.74 -10.44 6.56
C PHE A 144 2.26 -10.39 6.41
N GLY A 145 2.79 -9.30 5.89
CA GLY A 145 4.23 -9.14 5.69
C GLY A 145 4.99 -9.07 7.00
N LEU A 146 4.60 -8.16 7.89
CA LEU A 146 5.30 -7.86 9.14
C LEU A 146 5.26 -9.03 10.14
N THR A 147 4.10 -9.67 10.31
CA THR A 147 3.99 -10.82 11.22
C THR A 147 4.83 -12.00 10.72
N ARG A 148 4.88 -12.21 9.40
CA ARG A 148 5.70 -13.26 8.80
C ARG A 148 7.20 -13.02 8.95
N MET A 149 7.59 -11.74 9.07
CA MET A 149 8.98 -11.32 9.33
C MET A 149 9.34 -11.26 10.83
N GLY A 150 8.43 -11.62 11.72
CA GLY A 150 8.69 -11.68 13.16
C GLY A 150 8.35 -10.39 13.93
N ALA A 151 7.71 -9.41 13.31
CA ALA A 151 7.23 -8.23 14.02
C ALA A 151 5.89 -8.52 14.73
N ARG A 152 5.71 -7.88 15.90
CA ARG A 152 4.46 -7.84 16.63
C ARG A 152 3.60 -6.69 16.09
N VAL A 153 2.50 -6.99 15.45
CA VAL A 153 1.59 -5.99 14.89
C VAL A 153 0.38 -5.80 15.80
N VAL A 154 0.17 -4.56 16.25
CA VAL A 154 -0.94 -4.18 17.14
C VAL A 154 -1.85 -3.20 16.39
N LEU A 155 -3.11 -3.56 16.26
CA LEU A 155 -4.14 -2.79 15.56
C LEU A 155 -5.03 -2.04 16.56
N ALA A 156 -5.35 -0.78 16.27
CA ALA A 156 -6.30 0.01 17.04
C ALA A 156 -7.12 0.94 16.12
N GLY A 157 -8.32 1.28 16.56
CA GLY A 157 -9.22 2.17 15.82
C GLY A 157 -10.62 2.16 16.38
N PRO A 158 -11.56 2.92 15.79
CA PRO A 158 -12.97 2.82 16.16
C PRO A 158 -13.45 1.37 16.07
N PRO A 159 -14.23 0.85 17.05
CA PRO A 159 -14.72 -0.52 17.03
C PRO A 159 -15.49 -0.90 15.75
N THR A 160 -16.13 0.07 15.12
CA THR A 160 -16.85 -0.09 13.83
C THR A 160 -15.92 -0.19 12.61
N LEU A 161 -14.65 0.13 12.77
CA LEU A 161 -13.60 0.09 11.74
C LEU A 161 -12.55 -1.00 12.02
N LEU A 162 -12.76 -1.80 13.07
CA LEU A 162 -11.98 -3.00 13.35
C LEU A 162 -12.76 -4.25 12.88
N PRO A 163 -12.08 -5.34 12.53
CA PRO A 163 -12.74 -6.60 12.20
C PRO A 163 -13.66 -7.08 13.31
N ALA A 164 -14.81 -7.62 12.92
CA ALA A 164 -15.71 -8.26 13.87
C ALA A 164 -15.04 -9.50 14.50
N PRO A 165 -15.47 -9.91 15.72
CA PRO A 165 -14.99 -11.13 16.34
C PRO A 165 -15.10 -12.34 15.40
N GLY A 166 -14.03 -13.10 15.25
CA GLY A 166 -13.92 -14.23 14.32
C GLY A 166 -13.52 -13.85 12.88
N CYS A 167 -13.31 -12.55 12.59
CA CYS A 167 -12.82 -12.04 11.31
C CYS A 167 -11.48 -11.32 11.43
N GLU A 168 -10.77 -11.55 12.51
CA GLU A 168 -9.49 -10.90 12.81
C GLU A 168 -8.43 -11.22 11.74
N LEU A 169 -7.49 -10.30 11.55
CA LEU A 169 -6.35 -10.56 10.67
C LEU A 169 -5.37 -11.50 11.40
N PRO A 170 -5.02 -12.64 10.80
CA PRO A 170 -4.17 -13.62 11.44
C PRO A 170 -2.81 -13.06 11.84
N GLY A 171 -2.41 -13.28 13.10
CA GLY A 171 -1.13 -12.85 13.64
C GLY A 171 -1.11 -11.42 14.17
N ALA A 172 -2.17 -10.63 14.00
CA ALA A 172 -2.29 -9.30 14.60
C ALA A 172 -2.94 -9.35 15.98
N GLU A 173 -2.51 -8.47 16.86
CA GLU A 173 -3.14 -8.17 18.14
C GLU A 173 -4.07 -6.96 18.00
N TYR A 174 -5.04 -6.83 18.91
CA TYR A 174 -6.00 -5.73 18.90
C TYR A 174 -5.96 -5.03 20.26
N ALA A 175 -5.62 -3.75 20.25
CA ALA A 175 -5.62 -2.93 21.47
C ALA A 175 -7.00 -2.25 21.65
N PRO A 176 -7.51 -2.16 22.88
CA PRO A 176 -8.75 -1.45 23.20
C PRO A 176 -8.68 0.03 22.89
N THR A 177 -7.50 0.64 23.04
CA THR A 177 -7.24 2.07 22.84
C THR A 177 -6.05 2.31 21.92
N VAL A 178 -5.97 3.51 21.35
CA VAL A 178 -4.81 3.90 20.54
C VAL A 178 -3.57 4.05 21.39
N GLU A 179 -3.74 4.56 22.62
CA GLU A 179 -2.66 4.69 23.61
C GLU A 179 -1.96 3.36 23.85
N GLU A 180 -2.73 2.30 24.15
CA GLU A 180 -2.17 0.96 24.39
C GLU A 180 -1.49 0.38 23.14
N ALA A 181 -2.00 0.67 21.96
CA ALA A 181 -1.37 0.23 20.71
C ALA A 181 -0.02 0.94 20.49
N VAL A 182 0.04 2.25 20.75
CA VAL A 182 1.19 3.10 20.49
C VAL A 182 2.25 3.02 21.59
N GLU A 183 1.86 2.72 22.84
CA GLU A 183 2.79 2.59 23.95
C GLU A 183 3.94 1.62 23.61
N ASP A 184 5.19 2.06 23.80
CA ASP A 184 6.41 1.32 23.46
C ASP A 184 6.49 0.78 22.02
N ALA A 185 5.75 1.36 21.08
CA ALA A 185 5.86 0.99 19.68
C ALA A 185 7.18 1.48 19.07
N ASP A 186 7.76 0.67 18.18
CA ASP A 186 8.91 1.02 17.35
C ASP A 186 8.50 1.79 16.10
N VAL A 187 7.30 1.48 15.59
CA VAL A 187 6.70 2.07 14.40
C VAL A 187 5.23 2.39 14.66
N VAL A 188 4.79 3.58 14.28
CA VAL A 188 3.39 4.00 14.33
C VAL A 188 2.92 4.30 12.92
N MET A 189 1.96 3.52 12.42
CA MET A 189 1.36 3.73 11.09
C MET A 189 -0.08 4.22 11.25
N ALA A 190 -0.36 5.43 10.77
CA ALA A 190 -1.72 5.94 10.66
C ALA A 190 -2.33 5.52 9.32
N LEU A 191 -3.53 4.93 9.36
CA LEU A 191 -4.29 4.56 8.16
C LEU A 191 -5.15 5.72 7.69
N ARG A 192 -5.22 5.91 6.39
CA ARG A 192 -6.11 6.90 5.80
C ARG A 192 -7.57 6.54 6.03
N ILE A 193 -8.35 7.48 6.54
CA ILE A 193 -9.81 7.37 6.55
C ILE A 193 -10.35 7.67 5.15
N GLN A 194 -11.01 6.66 4.55
CA GLN A 194 -11.55 6.76 3.20
C GLN A 194 -12.98 7.31 3.24
N LEU A 195 -13.13 8.62 3.51
CA LEU A 195 -14.43 9.29 3.65
C LEU A 195 -15.32 9.11 2.41
N GLU A 196 -14.71 9.03 1.24
CA GLU A 196 -15.39 8.83 -0.05
C GLU A 196 -15.99 7.42 -0.23
N ARG A 197 -15.53 6.42 0.53
CA ARG A 197 -16.03 5.04 0.50
C ARG A 197 -17.07 4.75 1.58
N GLN A 198 -17.16 5.63 2.59
CA GLN A 198 -18.06 5.47 3.72
C GLN A 198 -19.45 6.00 3.35
N LYS A 199 -20.33 5.14 2.85
CA LYS A 199 -21.71 5.48 2.51
C LYS A 199 -22.63 5.73 3.72
N LYS A 200 -22.21 5.39 4.96
CA LYS A 200 -22.95 5.61 6.22
C LYS A 200 -21.95 5.79 7.36
N GLY A 201 -22.25 6.72 8.29
CA GLY A 201 -21.41 7.07 9.42
C GLY A 201 -20.97 5.89 10.28
N LEU A 202 -19.81 5.34 9.97
CA LEU A 202 -19.15 4.30 10.77
C LEU A 202 -18.50 4.91 12.02
N PHE A 203 -18.46 6.23 12.11
CA PHE A 203 -18.11 7.02 13.30
C PHE A 203 -18.95 8.31 13.29
N PRO A 204 -19.24 8.92 14.44
CA PRO A 204 -20.19 10.04 14.57
C PRO A 204 -19.81 11.28 13.77
N SER A 205 -18.51 11.63 13.75
CA SER A 205 -18.00 12.76 12.98
C SER A 205 -16.49 12.67 12.78
N VAL A 206 -15.98 13.34 11.74
CA VAL A 206 -14.52 13.48 11.49
C VAL A 206 -13.81 14.14 12.69
N ARG A 207 -14.49 15.11 13.35
CA ARG A 207 -13.96 15.78 14.55
C ARG A 207 -13.84 14.83 15.74
N GLU A 208 -14.78 13.93 15.90
CA GLU A 208 -14.75 12.93 16.98
C GLU A 208 -13.69 11.85 16.67
N TYR A 209 -13.59 11.44 15.42
CA TYR A 209 -12.49 10.56 14.99
C TYR A 209 -11.13 11.18 15.34
N ALA A 210 -10.87 12.42 14.93
CA ALA A 210 -9.62 13.11 15.21
C ALA A 210 -9.34 13.20 16.72
N ARG A 211 -10.35 13.47 17.53
CA ARG A 211 -10.20 13.60 18.99
C ARG A 211 -9.68 12.32 19.66
N PHE A 212 -10.06 11.14 19.17
CA PHE A 212 -9.79 9.86 19.84
C PHE A 212 -8.75 8.99 19.10
N PHE A 213 -8.52 9.23 17.82
CA PHE A 213 -7.73 8.32 16.98
C PHE A 213 -6.63 9.01 16.16
N GLU A 214 -6.52 10.36 16.22
CA GLU A 214 -5.45 11.08 15.54
C GLU A 214 -4.10 10.81 16.21
N ILE A 215 -3.08 10.57 15.40
CA ILE A 215 -1.71 10.51 15.88
C ILE A 215 -1.18 11.94 16.00
N ASP A 216 -1.30 12.49 17.18
CA ASP A 216 -0.80 13.80 17.58
C ASP A 216 0.57 13.68 18.30
N PRO A 217 1.25 14.80 18.66
CA PRO A 217 2.52 14.76 19.39
C PRO A 217 2.44 14.06 20.75
N LYS A 218 1.31 14.16 21.45
CA LYS A 218 1.10 13.53 22.77
C LYS A 218 0.99 12.02 22.59
N MET A 219 0.20 11.56 21.61
CA MET A 219 0.07 10.15 21.26
C MET A 219 1.43 9.57 20.85
N LEU A 220 2.16 10.25 19.97
CA LEU A 220 3.48 9.81 19.52
C LEU A 220 4.53 9.78 20.65
N SER A 221 4.35 10.55 21.74
CA SER A 221 5.25 10.53 22.89
C SER A 221 5.17 9.24 23.72
N LEU A 222 4.11 8.44 23.57
CA LEU A 222 3.94 7.13 24.20
C LEU A 222 4.79 6.03 23.53
N ALA A 223 5.13 6.22 22.26
CA ALA A 223 6.00 5.32 21.52
C ALA A 223 7.46 5.49 21.96
N LYS A 224 8.32 4.52 21.60
CA LYS A 224 9.75 4.60 21.89
C LYS A 224 10.37 5.92 21.38
N PRO A 225 11.41 6.43 22.03
CA PRO A 225 12.05 7.69 21.61
C PRO A 225 12.54 7.71 20.16
N ASP A 226 12.99 6.55 19.65
CA ASP A 226 13.46 6.33 18.29
C ASP A 226 12.38 5.81 17.33
N ALA A 227 11.11 5.77 17.78
CA ALA A 227 9.98 5.39 16.93
C ALA A 227 9.75 6.41 15.84
N PHE A 228 9.28 5.96 14.68
CA PHE A 228 8.94 6.82 13.56
C PHE A 228 7.50 6.58 13.07
N VAL A 229 6.99 7.56 12.34
CA VAL A 229 5.61 7.56 11.85
C VAL A 229 5.57 7.29 10.35
N MET A 230 4.66 6.41 9.96
CA MET A 230 4.36 6.01 8.60
C MET A 230 2.92 6.34 8.21
N HIS A 231 2.67 6.51 6.92
CA HIS A 231 1.34 6.69 6.36
C HIS A 231 1.30 6.30 4.88
N PRO A 232 0.37 5.44 4.42
CA PRO A 232 0.34 5.00 3.02
C PRO A 232 -0.09 6.10 2.04
N GLY A 233 -0.59 7.23 2.56
CA GLY A 233 -1.08 8.39 1.81
C GLY A 233 -2.32 8.11 0.92
N PRO A 234 -3.04 9.18 0.48
CA PRO A 234 -2.86 10.58 0.87
C PRO A 234 -3.23 10.83 2.32
N ILE A 235 -2.63 11.85 2.93
CA ILE A 235 -2.90 12.22 4.32
C ILE A 235 -4.13 13.12 4.38
N ASN A 236 -5.07 12.83 5.29
CA ASN A 236 -6.08 13.79 5.74
C ASN A 236 -5.56 14.48 7.02
N ARG A 237 -4.87 15.62 6.83
CA ARG A 237 -4.23 16.34 7.94
C ARG A 237 -5.26 16.83 8.94
N GLY A 238 -5.00 16.62 10.23
CA GLY A 238 -5.94 16.95 11.31
C GLY A 238 -7.11 15.96 11.42
N VAL A 239 -6.97 14.77 10.84
CA VAL A 239 -7.95 13.68 10.95
C VAL A 239 -7.29 12.43 11.53
N GLU A 240 -6.46 11.71 10.75
CA GLU A 240 -5.75 10.53 11.23
C GLU A 240 -4.32 10.83 11.70
N ILE A 241 -3.76 11.98 11.29
CA ILE A 241 -2.43 12.40 11.70
C ILE A 241 -2.34 13.92 11.79
N PHE A 242 -1.78 14.43 12.89
CA PHE A 242 -1.57 15.85 13.08
C PHE A 242 -0.49 16.40 12.15
N SER A 243 -0.71 17.60 11.60
CA SER A 243 0.19 18.17 10.58
C SER A 243 1.64 18.29 11.06
N TYR A 244 1.86 18.63 12.33
CA TYR A 244 3.19 18.72 12.91
C TYR A 244 3.88 17.35 12.93
N VAL A 245 3.18 16.27 13.31
CA VAL A 245 3.72 14.91 13.32
C VAL A 245 4.09 14.46 11.92
N ALA A 246 3.20 14.69 10.95
CA ALA A 246 3.45 14.33 9.55
C ALA A 246 4.66 15.05 8.91
N ASN A 247 5.07 16.19 9.47
CA ASN A 247 6.22 16.97 9.00
C ASN A 247 7.42 16.93 9.95
N SER A 248 7.37 16.14 11.03
CA SER A 248 8.44 16.03 12.01
C SER A 248 9.60 15.17 11.50
N ASP A 249 10.75 15.24 12.16
CA ASP A 249 11.92 14.38 11.89
C ASP A 249 11.64 12.89 12.14
N ARG A 250 10.58 12.58 12.88
CA ARG A 250 10.10 11.20 13.10
C ARG A 250 9.22 10.68 11.96
N SER A 251 8.86 11.51 10.99
CA SER A 251 8.03 11.11 9.84
C SER A 251 8.88 10.57 8.70
N VAL A 252 8.62 9.34 8.28
CA VAL A 252 9.29 8.69 7.14
C VAL A 252 8.38 8.56 5.90
N ILE A 253 7.33 9.37 5.84
CA ILE A 253 6.30 9.30 4.78
C ILE A 253 6.90 9.60 3.39
N ASN A 254 7.87 10.51 3.31
CA ASN A 254 8.54 10.81 2.06
C ASN A 254 9.51 9.71 1.63
N GLU A 255 10.17 9.05 2.60
CA GLU A 255 10.99 7.87 2.35
C GLU A 255 10.14 6.71 1.82
N GLN A 256 8.94 6.47 2.36
CA GLN A 256 8.01 5.48 1.82
C GLN A 256 7.72 5.74 0.32
N VAL A 257 7.54 7.00 -0.08
CA VAL A 257 7.31 7.35 -1.50
C VAL A 257 8.53 7.00 -2.37
N THR A 258 9.73 7.31 -1.89
CA THR A 258 11.00 6.96 -2.58
C THR A 258 11.18 5.46 -2.67
N ASN A 259 11.00 4.75 -1.56
CA ASN A 259 11.09 3.29 -1.47
C ASN A 259 10.05 2.59 -2.35
N GLY A 260 8.90 3.25 -2.53
CA GLY A 260 7.88 2.77 -3.46
C GLY A 260 8.36 2.66 -4.90
N VAL A 261 9.17 3.60 -5.37
CA VAL A 261 9.77 3.51 -6.71
C VAL A 261 10.81 2.39 -6.76
N ALA A 262 11.68 2.30 -5.75
CA ALA A 262 12.74 1.29 -5.67
C ALA A 262 12.17 -0.14 -5.65
N VAL A 263 11.19 -0.40 -4.79
CA VAL A 263 10.51 -1.71 -4.71
C VAL A 263 9.88 -2.09 -6.06
N ARG A 264 9.21 -1.14 -6.71
CA ARG A 264 8.58 -1.39 -8.00
C ARG A 264 9.59 -1.66 -9.11
N MET A 265 10.75 -0.98 -9.10
CA MET A 265 11.87 -1.32 -9.98
C MET A 265 12.35 -2.75 -9.75
N ALA A 266 12.56 -3.14 -8.49
CA ALA A 266 12.98 -4.50 -8.13
C ALA A 266 11.96 -5.56 -8.57
N LEU A 267 10.67 -5.34 -8.36
CA LEU A 267 9.61 -6.24 -8.78
C LEU A 267 9.57 -6.41 -10.31
N LEU A 268 9.64 -5.32 -11.06
CA LEU A 268 9.68 -5.37 -12.51
C LEU A 268 10.90 -6.15 -13.02
N TYR A 269 12.06 -5.95 -12.39
CA TYR A 269 13.27 -6.68 -12.72
C TYR A 269 13.15 -8.18 -12.46
N LEU A 270 12.65 -8.58 -11.30
CA LEU A 270 12.52 -9.98 -10.91
C LEU A 270 11.49 -10.72 -11.79
N LEU A 271 10.37 -10.07 -12.09
CA LEU A 271 9.26 -10.69 -12.82
C LEU A 271 9.50 -10.78 -14.33
N THR A 272 10.39 -9.95 -14.89
CA THR A 272 10.77 -10.00 -16.31
C THR A 272 11.95 -10.95 -16.61
N ARG A 273 12.60 -11.48 -15.56
CA ARG A 273 13.68 -12.47 -15.66
C ARG A 273 13.21 -13.92 -15.55
N ARG A 274 11.92 -14.18 -15.50
CA ARG A 274 11.45 -15.57 -15.61
C ARG A 274 11.88 -16.09 -16.95
N ASP A 275 12.90 -16.95 -16.95
CA ASP A 275 13.21 -17.84 -18.08
C ASP A 275 11.96 -18.69 -18.25
N VAL A 276 11.37 -18.62 -19.43
CA VAL A 276 10.20 -19.39 -19.86
C VAL A 276 10.58 -20.85 -20.00
#